data_f14064371c5ed87f1e6cb433a6996592
#
_entry.id   f14064371c5ed87f1e6cb433a6996592
#
_cell.length_a   1.000
_cell.length_b   1.000
_cell.length_c   1.000
_cell.angle_alpha   90.00
_cell.angle_beta   90.00
_cell.angle_gamma   90.00
#
_symmetry.space_group_name_H-M   'P 1'
#
loop_
_entity.id
_entity.type
_entity.pdbx_description
1 polymer ?
#
loop_
_entity_poly.entity_id
_entity_poly.type
_entity_poly.pdbx_seq_one_letter_code
_entity_poly.pdbx_strand_id
1 'polypeptide(L)'
;VLSIKDLTLAYQSEHLILENLNLEVADGQIHGLVGTNGSGKTSLLKCISGEINFYKGKIFWRGKTLLHQEVALLETNNYFYHYLTGREYLQIFQTYRSQFDIGLVNEIFRLPLHELIDNYSTGMKKKLAFMALLSLDRPIVILDEPFNSIDMEGSFAFRKIISLLKEKGKTLLITSHIFESLTNICDQIHYLAEKRIYKSYFQREFGNLQKDLEHLLEGQNIQTWGKIKNMI
;
A
#
# COMPACT_ATOMS: atom_id res chain seq x y z
N VAL A 1 2.44 14.52 -10.48
CA VAL A 1 1.38 14.28 -9.48
C VAL A 1 0.46 13.18 -9.96
N LEU A 2 0.17 12.19 -9.10
CA LEU A 2 -0.97 11.29 -9.26
C LEU A 2 -2.20 12.01 -8.68
N SER A 3 -3.21 12.26 -9.49
CA SER A 3 -4.42 13.00 -9.10
C SER A 3 -5.67 12.16 -9.32
N ILE A 4 -6.42 11.97 -8.26
CA ILE A 4 -7.70 11.26 -8.25
C ILE A 4 -8.79 12.30 -8.04
N LYS A 5 -9.79 12.32 -8.92
CA LYS A 5 -10.87 13.32 -8.92
C LYS A 5 -12.23 12.66 -8.91
N ASP A 6 -13.04 13.02 -7.91
CA ASP A 6 -14.44 12.63 -7.74
C ASP A 6 -14.68 11.11 -7.85
N LEU A 7 -13.72 10.30 -7.34
CA LEU A 7 -13.77 8.85 -7.42
C LEU A 7 -14.91 8.31 -6.57
N THR A 8 -15.82 7.58 -7.22
CA THR A 8 -16.91 6.87 -6.55
C THR A 8 -16.87 5.40 -6.92
N LEU A 9 -16.80 4.52 -5.92
CA LEU A 9 -16.75 3.08 -6.06
C LEU A 9 -17.88 2.39 -5.30
N ALA A 10 -18.55 1.45 -5.95
CA ALA A 10 -19.46 0.50 -5.34
C ALA A 10 -19.19 -0.90 -5.89
N TYR A 11 -19.24 -1.94 -5.05
CA TYR A 11 -19.19 -3.33 -5.51
C TYR A 11 -20.57 -3.85 -5.98
N GLN A 12 -21.63 -3.29 -5.42
CA GLN A 12 -23.02 -3.53 -5.81
C GLN A 12 -23.72 -2.17 -5.81
N SER A 13 -24.78 -2.04 -6.60
CA SER A 13 -25.47 -0.76 -6.88
C SER A 13 -25.87 0.06 -5.65
N GLU A 14 -25.98 -0.57 -4.48
CA GLU A 14 -26.46 0.09 -3.26
C GLU A 14 -25.38 0.28 -2.17
N HIS A 15 -24.17 -0.33 -2.34
CA HIS A 15 -23.15 -0.28 -1.30
C HIS A 15 -21.92 0.49 -1.77
N LEU A 16 -21.94 1.80 -1.53
CA LEU A 16 -20.81 2.69 -1.79
C LEU A 16 -19.65 2.38 -0.83
N ILE A 17 -18.46 2.15 -1.40
CA ILE A 17 -17.20 1.96 -0.69
C ILE A 17 -16.42 3.28 -0.61
N LEU A 18 -16.39 4.02 -1.73
CA LEU A 18 -15.79 5.35 -1.82
C LEU A 18 -16.79 6.29 -2.48
N GLU A 19 -16.81 7.55 -2.04
CA GLU A 19 -17.77 8.55 -2.51
C GLU A 19 -17.10 9.91 -2.72
N ASN A 20 -17.12 10.39 -3.97
CA ASN A 20 -16.52 11.66 -4.40
C ASN A 20 -15.12 11.90 -3.81
N LEU A 21 -14.31 10.82 -3.77
CA LEU A 21 -12.97 10.87 -3.19
C LEU A 21 -12.03 11.66 -4.10
N ASN A 22 -11.34 12.61 -3.50
CA ASN A 22 -10.28 13.39 -4.12
C ASN A 22 -8.97 13.16 -3.38
N LEU A 23 -7.88 12.88 -4.12
CA LEU A 23 -6.57 12.64 -3.56
C LEU A 23 -5.49 13.11 -4.53
N GLU A 24 -4.48 13.80 -4.01
CA GLU A 24 -3.27 14.13 -4.75
C GLU A 24 -2.05 13.52 -4.08
N VAL A 25 -1.23 12.83 -4.87
CA VAL A 25 0.03 12.22 -4.46
C VAL A 25 1.15 12.87 -5.26
N ALA A 26 2.01 13.61 -4.59
CA ALA A 26 3.08 14.36 -5.23
C ALA A 26 4.15 13.42 -5.83
N ASP A 27 4.73 13.81 -6.96
CA ASP A 27 5.78 13.04 -7.63
C ASP A 27 7.02 12.91 -6.72
N GLY A 28 7.61 11.72 -6.73
CA GLY A 28 8.85 11.45 -6.02
C GLY A 28 8.72 11.48 -4.48
N GLN A 29 7.50 11.42 -3.96
CA GLN A 29 7.23 11.39 -2.52
C GLN A 29 6.63 10.06 -2.08
N ILE A 30 6.72 9.82 -0.78
CA ILE A 30 6.06 8.68 -0.11
C ILE A 30 4.83 9.21 0.61
N HIS A 31 3.67 8.75 0.18
CA HIS A 31 2.40 9.07 0.81
C HIS A 31 1.86 7.85 1.56
N GLY A 32 1.45 8.05 2.80
CA GLY A 32 0.74 7.06 3.61
C GLY A 32 -0.77 7.18 3.45
N LEU A 33 -1.47 6.07 3.50
CA LEU A 33 -2.93 6.03 3.57
C LEU A 33 -3.34 5.22 4.79
N VAL A 34 -3.89 5.88 5.79
CA VAL A 34 -4.38 5.27 7.03
C VAL A 34 -5.91 5.31 7.09
N GLY A 35 -6.48 4.39 7.84
CA GLY A 35 -7.92 4.29 8.06
C GLY A 35 -8.28 2.97 8.71
N THR A 36 -9.47 2.89 9.29
CA THR A 36 -9.97 1.67 9.92
C THR A 36 -10.11 0.52 8.92
N ASN A 37 -10.20 -0.72 9.41
CA ASN A 37 -10.51 -1.86 8.56
C ASN A 37 -11.87 -1.66 7.89
N GLY A 38 -11.97 -1.96 6.60
CA GLY A 38 -13.17 -1.73 5.81
C GLY A 38 -13.39 -0.29 5.35
N SER A 39 -12.49 0.65 5.63
CA SER A 39 -12.62 2.05 5.17
C SER A 39 -12.50 2.24 3.65
N GLY A 40 -12.03 1.22 2.91
CA GLY A 40 -11.88 1.28 1.45
C GLY A 40 -10.45 1.47 0.94
N LYS A 41 -9.42 1.39 1.81
CA LYS A 41 -8.00 1.55 1.41
C LYS A 41 -7.61 0.62 0.26
N THR A 42 -7.71 -0.69 0.46
CA THR A 42 -7.39 -1.69 -0.57
C THR A 42 -8.21 -1.48 -1.84
N SER A 43 -9.49 -1.12 -1.71
CA SER A 43 -10.36 -0.84 -2.86
C SER A 43 -9.87 0.38 -3.66
N LEU A 44 -9.43 1.44 -2.97
CA LEU A 44 -8.81 2.60 -3.62
C LEU A 44 -7.53 2.21 -4.36
N LEU A 45 -6.65 1.43 -3.73
CA LEU A 45 -5.41 0.97 -4.36
C LEU A 45 -5.70 0.15 -5.63
N LYS A 46 -6.70 -0.74 -5.57
CA LYS A 46 -7.14 -1.55 -6.73
C LYS A 46 -7.79 -0.73 -7.84
N CYS A 47 -8.43 0.39 -7.54
CA CYS A 47 -8.87 1.34 -8.56
C CYS A 47 -7.68 2.03 -9.24
N ILE A 48 -6.65 2.41 -8.46
CA ILE A 48 -5.44 3.07 -9.01
C ILE A 48 -4.64 2.09 -9.88
N SER A 49 -4.49 0.82 -9.46
CA SER A 49 -3.81 -0.20 -10.26
C SER A 49 -4.62 -0.68 -11.46
N GLY A 50 -5.93 -0.37 -11.50
CA GLY A 50 -6.86 -0.78 -12.56
C GLY A 50 -7.37 -2.21 -12.46
N GLU A 51 -7.20 -2.84 -11.31
CA GLU A 51 -7.78 -4.16 -11.04
C GLU A 51 -9.30 -4.10 -10.83
N ILE A 52 -9.81 -2.96 -10.37
CA ILE A 52 -11.23 -2.71 -10.15
C ILE A 52 -11.66 -1.47 -10.91
N ASN A 53 -12.74 -1.60 -11.67
CA ASN A 53 -13.39 -0.45 -12.30
C ASN A 53 -14.21 0.31 -11.26
N PHE A 54 -14.15 1.64 -11.31
CA PHE A 54 -14.96 2.53 -10.49
C PHE A 54 -16.16 3.07 -11.28
N TYR A 55 -17.21 3.45 -10.55
CA TYR A 55 -18.47 3.91 -11.15
C TYR A 55 -18.33 5.31 -11.75
N LYS A 56 -17.60 6.22 -11.05
CA LYS A 56 -17.44 7.62 -11.45
C LYS A 56 -16.09 8.14 -11.01
N GLY A 57 -15.57 9.12 -11.73
CA GLY A 57 -14.33 9.81 -11.39
C GLY A 57 -13.27 9.68 -12.47
N LYS A 58 -12.08 10.16 -12.19
CA LYS A 58 -10.92 10.08 -13.09
C LYS A 58 -9.64 9.98 -12.28
N ILE A 59 -8.68 9.23 -12.82
CA ILE A 59 -7.33 9.12 -12.24
C ILE A 59 -6.32 9.58 -13.31
N PHE A 60 -5.50 10.53 -12.93
CA PHE A 60 -4.49 11.12 -13.81
C PHE A 60 -3.09 10.90 -13.23
N TRP A 61 -2.15 10.67 -14.12
CA TRP A 61 -0.73 10.71 -13.84
C TRP A 61 -0.05 11.77 -14.70
N ARG A 62 0.59 12.77 -14.08
CA ARG A 62 1.27 13.89 -14.79
C ARG A 62 0.37 14.56 -15.83
N GLY A 63 -0.90 14.76 -15.48
CA GLY A 63 -1.89 15.44 -16.34
C GLY A 63 -2.51 14.57 -17.45
N LYS A 64 -2.10 13.30 -17.59
CA LYS A 64 -2.69 12.33 -18.52
C LYS A 64 -3.47 11.27 -17.77
N THR A 65 -4.44 10.63 -18.42
CA THR A 65 -5.14 9.47 -17.83
C THR A 65 -4.10 8.41 -17.43
N LEU A 66 -4.17 7.93 -16.20
CA LEU A 66 -3.27 6.91 -15.68
C LEU A 66 -3.40 5.61 -16.47
N LEU A 67 -2.26 5.05 -16.86
CA LEU A 67 -2.19 3.74 -17.50
C LEU A 67 -1.79 2.69 -16.47
N HIS A 68 -2.42 1.52 -16.48
CA HIS A 68 -2.13 0.43 -15.54
C HIS A 68 -0.66 0.00 -15.55
N GLN A 69 -0.02 0.07 -16.70
CA GLN A 69 1.41 -0.22 -16.86
C GLN A 69 2.34 0.78 -16.15
N GLU A 70 1.84 1.88 -15.63
CA GLU A 70 2.61 2.87 -14.86
C GLU A 70 2.62 2.54 -13.37
N VAL A 71 1.83 1.56 -12.93
CA VAL A 71 1.64 1.18 -11.53
C VAL A 71 2.20 -0.21 -11.26
N ALA A 72 2.89 -0.36 -10.14
CA ALA A 72 3.20 -1.65 -9.53
C ALA A 72 2.50 -1.73 -8.18
N LEU A 73 1.72 -2.77 -7.94
CA LEU A 73 0.99 -3.02 -6.71
C LEU A 73 1.52 -4.25 -5.98
N LEU A 74 1.91 -4.08 -4.71
CA LEU A 74 2.07 -5.18 -3.76
C LEU A 74 0.79 -5.28 -2.94
N GLU A 75 0.05 -6.36 -3.12
CA GLU A 75 -1.17 -6.62 -2.36
C GLU A 75 -0.87 -7.14 -0.95
N THR A 76 -1.84 -6.98 -0.04
CA THR A 76 -1.79 -7.61 1.28
C THR A 76 -1.67 -9.13 1.15
N ASN A 77 -2.47 -9.74 0.28
CA ASN A 77 -2.46 -11.16 -0.04
C ASN A 77 -2.08 -11.35 -1.51
N ASN A 78 -0.87 -11.78 -1.75
CA ASN A 78 -0.38 -12.01 -3.11
C ASN A 78 -0.76 -13.40 -3.60
N TYR A 79 -1.17 -13.49 -4.87
CA TYR A 79 -1.44 -14.77 -5.53
C TYR A 79 -0.16 -15.36 -6.11
N PHE A 80 0.03 -16.67 -5.93
CA PHE A 80 1.14 -17.42 -6.51
C PHE A 80 0.61 -18.65 -7.23
N TYR A 81 1.21 -18.96 -8.38
CA TYR A 81 0.93 -20.21 -9.08
C TYR A 81 1.53 -21.38 -8.30
N HIS A 82 0.75 -22.44 -8.14
CA HIS A 82 1.23 -23.67 -7.53
C HIS A 82 2.39 -24.30 -8.33
N TYR A 83 3.23 -25.05 -7.65
CA TYR A 83 4.35 -25.80 -8.22
C TYR A 83 5.46 -24.95 -8.85
N LEU A 84 5.47 -23.63 -8.67
CA LEU A 84 6.60 -22.80 -9.05
C LEU A 84 7.60 -22.67 -7.90
N THR A 85 8.86 -22.69 -8.24
CA THR A 85 9.95 -22.26 -7.34
C THR A 85 9.99 -20.73 -7.27
N GLY A 86 10.59 -20.19 -6.19
CA GLY A 86 10.77 -18.73 -6.07
C GLY A 86 11.55 -18.14 -7.26
N ARG A 87 12.54 -18.87 -7.80
CA ARG A 87 13.32 -18.44 -8.97
C ARG A 87 12.48 -18.37 -10.22
N GLU A 88 11.70 -19.40 -10.53
CA GLU A 88 10.83 -19.44 -11.71
C GLU A 88 9.80 -18.31 -11.67
N TYR A 89 9.19 -18.06 -10.50
CA TYR A 89 8.28 -16.95 -10.31
C TYR A 89 8.95 -15.61 -10.63
N LEU A 90 10.12 -15.31 -10.10
CA LEU A 90 10.84 -14.08 -10.37
C LEU A 90 11.25 -13.94 -11.85
N GLN A 91 11.57 -15.03 -12.53
CA GLN A 91 11.92 -15.02 -13.95
C GLN A 91 10.77 -14.56 -14.83
N ILE A 92 9.50 -14.79 -14.46
CA ILE A 92 8.33 -14.28 -15.18
C ILE A 92 8.37 -12.75 -15.26
N PHE A 93 8.77 -12.08 -14.18
CA PHE A 93 8.83 -10.62 -14.10
C PHE A 93 10.14 -10.04 -14.65
N GLN A 94 11.20 -10.82 -14.72
CA GLN A 94 12.50 -10.41 -15.23
C GLN A 94 12.46 -10.04 -16.72
N THR A 95 11.46 -10.52 -17.47
CA THR A 95 11.22 -10.14 -18.87
C THR A 95 10.96 -8.66 -19.06
N TYR A 96 10.47 -7.97 -18.02
CA TYR A 96 10.23 -6.52 -18.04
C TYR A 96 11.49 -5.67 -17.83
N ARG A 97 12.52 -6.26 -17.17
CA ARG A 97 13.78 -5.57 -16.89
C ARG A 97 14.94 -6.58 -16.86
N SER A 98 15.62 -6.72 -17.99
CA SER A 98 16.75 -7.66 -18.15
C SER A 98 17.94 -7.39 -17.21
N GLN A 99 18.07 -6.15 -16.71
CA GLN A 99 19.15 -5.74 -15.78
C GLN A 99 18.81 -5.96 -14.29
N PHE A 100 17.64 -6.52 -13.96
CA PHE A 100 17.30 -6.80 -12.58
C PHE A 100 18.02 -8.04 -12.09
N ASP A 101 18.95 -7.84 -11.18
CA ASP A 101 19.75 -8.94 -10.60
C ASP A 101 19.00 -9.55 -9.41
N ILE A 102 18.35 -10.70 -9.66
CA ILE A 102 17.64 -11.48 -8.64
C ILE A 102 18.58 -11.92 -7.52
N GLY A 103 19.82 -12.33 -7.87
CA GLY A 103 20.81 -12.80 -6.91
C GLY A 103 21.19 -11.71 -5.91
N LEU A 104 21.54 -10.54 -6.43
CA LEU A 104 21.90 -9.38 -5.59
C LEU A 104 20.78 -8.97 -4.65
N VAL A 105 19.53 -8.89 -5.13
CA VAL A 105 18.39 -8.55 -4.25
C VAL A 105 18.12 -9.65 -3.24
N ASN A 106 18.34 -10.92 -3.62
CA ASN A 106 18.14 -12.04 -2.71
C ASN A 106 19.22 -12.14 -1.60
N GLU A 107 20.40 -11.52 -1.76
CA GLU A 107 21.37 -11.41 -0.66
C GLU A 107 20.76 -10.72 0.57
N ILE A 108 19.82 -9.77 0.35
CA ILE A 108 19.09 -9.04 1.40
C ILE A 108 17.99 -9.92 2.02
N PHE A 109 17.18 -10.59 1.18
CA PHE A 109 16.00 -11.32 1.65
C PHE A 109 16.26 -12.77 2.02
N ARG A 110 17.33 -13.36 1.50
CA ARG A 110 17.82 -14.73 1.78
C ARG A 110 16.72 -15.79 1.62
N LEU A 111 15.92 -15.66 0.54
CA LEU A 111 14.89 -16.64 0.22
C LEU A 111 15.49 -17.90 -0.39
N PRO A 112 14.96 -19.10 -0.09
CA PRO A 112 15.38 -20.36 -0.71
C PRO A 112 14.76 -20.46 -2.12
N LEU A 113 15.30 -19.71 -3.09
CA LEU A 113 14.72 -19.53 -4.42
C LEU A 113 14.56 -20.84 -5.23
N HIS A 114 15.21 -21.94 -4.83
CA HIS A 114 15.07 -23.23 -5.49
C HIS A 114 13.94 -24.10 -4.90
N GLU A 115 13.34 -23.68 -3.80
CA GLU A 115 12.21 -24.35 -3.18
C GLU A 115 10.87 -23.89 -3.79
N LEU A 116 9.86 -24.75 -3.71
CA LEU A 116 8.50 -24.43 -4.12
C LEU A 116 7.92 -23.32 -3.24
N ILE A 117 7.26 -22.35 -3.87
CA ILE A 117 6.59 -21.23 -3.16
C ILE A 117 5.52 -21.73 -2.20
N ASP A 118 4.93 -22.88 -2.48
CA ASP A 118 3.93 -23.51 -1.60
C ASP A 118 4.48 -23.75 -0.19
N ASN A 119 5.77 -23.99 -0.04
CA ASN A 119 6.46 -24.20 1.23
C ASN A 119 6.88 -22.89 1.94
N TYR A 120 6.70 -21.73 1.29
CA TYR A 120 7.10 -20.46 1.87
C TYR A 120 6.14 -20.01 2.96
N SER A 121 6.67 -19.45 4.04
CA SER A 121 5.88 -18.72 5.01
C SER A 121 5.21 -17.49 4.38
N THR A 122 4.21 -16.92 5.04
CA THR A 122 3.55 -15.70 4.58
C THR A 122 4.54 -14.54 4.39
N GLY A 123 5.50 -14.39 5.32
CA GLY A 123 6.55 -13.37 5.21
C GLY A 123 7.49 -13.61 4.05
N MET A 124 7.89 -14.87 3.78
CA MET A 124 8.71 -15.22 2.61
C MET A 124 7.97 -14.95 1.31
N LYS A 125 6.69 -15.29 1.23
CA LYS A 125 5.83 -14.99 0.07
C LYS A 125 5.75 -13.48 -0.18
N LYS A 126 5.60 -12.68 0.86
CA LYS A 126 5.58 -11.22 0.74
C LYS A 126 6.92 -10.65 0.27
N LYS A 127 8.05 -11.14 0.81
CA LYS A 127 9.40 -10.77 0.33
C LYS A 127 9.57 -11.10 -1.15
N LEU A 128 9.13 -12.29 -1.58
CA LEU A 128 9.20 -12.73 -2.98
C LEU A 128 8.36 -11.83 -3.90
N ALA A 129 7.11 -11.52 -3.52
CA ALA A 129 6.23 -10.62 -4.28
C ALA A 129 6.83 -9.21 -4.38
N PHE A 130 7.48 -8.72 -3.31
CA PHE A 130 8.16 -7.44 -3.34
C PHE A 130 9.36 -7.44 -4.29
N MET A 131 10.17 -8.51 -4.32
CA MET A 131 11.24 -8.67 -5.32
C MET A 131 10.70 -8.64 -6.75
N ALA A 132 9.58 -9.33 -7.02
CA ALA A 132 8.92 -9.30 -8.32
C ALA A 132 8.44 -7.88 -8.68
N LEU A 133 7.83 -7.16 -7.73
CA LEU A 133 7.41 -5.78 -7.92
C LEU A 133 8.58 -4.86 -8.28
N LEU A 134 9.73 -5.00 -7.64
CA LEU A 134 10.93 -4.21 -7.91
C LEU A 134 11.43 -4.39 -9.36
N SER A 135 11.27 -5.59 -9.91
CA SER A 135 11.70 -5.89 -11.29
C SER A 135 10.83 -5.20 -12.36
N LEU A 136 9.59 -4.79 -12.02
CA LEU A 136 8.70 -4.08 -12.95
C LEU A 136 9.15 -2.65 -13.25
N ASP A 137 9.92 -2.03 -12.36
CA ASP A 137 10.47 -0.65 -12.48
C ASP A 137 9.44 0.44 -12.81
N ARG A 138 8.24 0.33 -12.29
CA ARG A 138 7.16 1.28 -12.57
C ARG A 138 7.39 2.62 -11.86
N PRO A 139 6.90 3.76 -12.41
CA PRO A 139 7.03 5.08 -11.79
C PRO A 139 6.19 5.24 -10.51
N ILE A 140 5.06 4.53 -10.43
CA ILE A 140 4.18 4.53 -9.26
C ILE A 140 4.25 3.16 -8.59
N VAL A 141 4.54 3.16 -7.30
CA VAL A 141 4.64 1.95 -6.47
C VAL A 141 3.61 2.02 -5.35
N ILE A 142 2.72 1.07 -5.33
CA ILE A 142 1.66 0.95 -4.31
C ILE A 142 1.96 -0.26 -3.44
N LEU A 143 1.93 -0.07 -2.12
CA LEU A 143 2.22 -1.12 -1.14
C LEU A 143 1.06 -1.24 -0.16
N ASP A 144 0.28 -2.32 -0.25
CA ASP A 144 -0.85 -2.58 0.65
C ASP A 144 -0.38 -3.39 1.86
N GLU A 145 -0.33 -2.75 3.03
CA GLU A 145 0.10 -3.34 4.31
C GLU A 145 1.47 -4.06 4.18
N PRO A 146 2.54 -3.40 3.69
CA PRO A 146 3.78 -4.06 3.34
C PRO A 146 4.53 -4.67 4.53
N PHE A 147 4.30 -4.14 5.73
CA PHE A 147 5.01 -4.56 6.95
C PHE A 147 4.32 -5.70 7.70
N ASN A 148 3.10 -6.09 7.29
CA ASN A 148 2.39 -7.19 7.93
C ASN A 148 3.04 -8.53 7.63
N SER A 149 3.16 -9.38 8.67
CA SER A 149 3.72 -10.74 8.59
C SER A 149 5.20 -10.83 8.16
N ILE A 150 5.93 -9.72 8.26
CA ILE A 150 7.37 -9.66 7.97
C ILE A 150 8.15 -9.55 9.28
N ASP A 151 9.27 -10.27 9.37
CA ASP A 151 10.21 -10.19 10.47
C ASP A 151 10.91 -8.80 10.56
N MET A 152 11.64 -8.58 11.64
CA MET A 152 12.33 -7.31 11.88
C MET A 152 13.35 -7.00 10.78
N GLU A 153 14.16 -7.99 10.35
CA GLU A 153 15.16 -7.82 9.29
C GLU A 153 14.48 -7.46 7.96
N GLY A 154 13.42 -8.18 7.60
CA GLY A 154 12.63 -7.90 6.41
C GLY A 154 11.97 -6.51 6.44
N SER A 155 11.41 -6.10 7.59
CA SER A 155 10.85 -4.77 7.76
C SER A 155 11.90 -3.68 7.57
N PHE A 156 13.10 -3.87 8.11
CA PHE A 156 14.21 -2.94 7.89
C PHE A 156 14.60 -2.88 6.40
N ALA A 157 14.74 -4.03 5.73
CA ALA A 157 15.05 -4.11 4.32
C ALA A 157 14.00 -3.40 3.46
N PHE A 158 12.70 -3.62 3.73
CA PHE A 158 11.61 -2.95 3.03
C PHE A 158 11.70 -1.43 3.17
N ARG A 159 11.87 -0.90 4.40
CA ARG A 159 12.02 0.55 4.65
C ARG A 159 13.19 1.13 3.87
N LYS A 160 14.34 0.45 3.87
CA LYS A 160 15.53 0.90 3.13
C LYS A 160 15.30 0.93 1.63
N ILE A 161 14.69 -0.11 1.06
CA ILE A 161 14.37 -0.18 -0.37
C ILE A 161 13.32 0.89 -0.74
N ILE A 162 12.29 1.11 0.09
CA ILE A 162 11.30 2.17 -0.09
C ILE A 162 11.97 3.56 -0.15
N SER A 163 12.94 3.83 0.73
CA SER A 163 13.74 5.05 0.69
C SER A 163 14.53 5.18 -0.62
N LEU A 164 15.19 4.10 -1.05
CA LEU A 164 15.93 4.09 -2.32
C LEU A 164 15.02 4.30 -3.54
N LEU A 165 13.80 3.78 -3.54
CA LEU A 165 12.82 4.03 -4.59
C LEU A 165 12.44 5.52 -4.66
N LYS A 166 12.23 6.17 -3.50
CA LYS A 166 12.01 7.61 -3.41
C LYS A 166 13.20 8.40 -3.96
N GLU A 167 14.42 8.06 -3.54
CA GLU A 167 15.65 8.70 -4.03
C GLU A 167 15.79 8.59 -5.57
N LYS A 168 15.26 7.51 -6.17
CA LYS A 168 15.16 7.33 -7.62
C LYS A 168 13.98 8.08 -8.26
N GLY A 169 13.26 8.90 -7.52
CA GLY A 169 12.14 9.69 -8.04
C GLY A 169 10.84 8.89 -8.25
N LYS A 170 10.73 7.68 -7.69
CA LYS A 170 9.47 6.93 -7.73
C LYS A 170 8.46 7.57 -6.78
N THR A 171 7.19 7.51 -7.14
CA THR A 171 6.07 7.96 -6.31
C THR A 171 5.48 6.75 -5.60
N LEU A 172 5.35 6.83 -4.27
CA LEU A 172 4.91 5.70 -3.47
C LEU A 172 3.61 6.03 -2.72
N LEU A 173 2.69 5.07 -2.71
CA LEU A 173 1.49 5.10 -1.86
C LEU A 173 1.47 3.84 -1.01
N ILE A 174 1.51 4.00 0.32
CA ILE A 174 1.65 2.90 1.28
C ILE A 174 0.47 2.90 2.23
N THR A 175 -0.22 1.79 2.37
CA THR A 175 -1.24 1.65 3.41
C THR A 175 -0.66 1.02 4.67
N SER A 176 -1.22 1.40 5.80
CA SER A 176 -1.07 0.67 7.06
C SER A 176 -2.28 0.94 7.97
N HIS A 177 -2.61 -0.04 8.78
CA HIS A 177 -3.51 0.15 9.92
C HIS A 177 -2.74 0.56 11.19
N ILE A 178 -1.39 0.48 11.16
CA ILE A 178 -0.49 0.91 12.23
C ILE A 178 0.14 2.23 11.80
N PHE A 179 -0.34 3.32 12.37
CA PHE A 179 0.08 4.68 12.06
C PHE A 179 1.60 4.88 12.23
N GLU A 180 2.16 4.39 13.32
CA GLU A 180 3.59 4.53 13.66
C GLU A 180 4.50 3.91 12.60
N SER A 181 4.00 2.92 11.86
CA SER A 181 4.78 2.30 10.78
C SER A 181 5.06 3.23 9.62
N LEU A 182 4.22 4.27 9.43
CA LEU A 182 4.28 5.23 8.32
C LEU A 182 4.96 6.54 8.69
N THR A 183 4.90 6.97 9.95
CA THR A 183 5.42 8.29 10.38
C THR A 183 6.90 8.50 10.08
N ASN A 184 7.70 7.42 10.09
CA ASN A 184 9.13 7.48 9.89
C ASN A 184 9.56 7.43 8.40
N ILE A 185 8.62 7.19 7.49
CA ILE A 185 8.94 6.99 6.06
C ILE A 185 8.15 7.88 5.12
N CYS A 186 6.95 8.36 5.53
CA CYS A 186 6.08 9.15 4.67
C CYS A 186 6.37 10.66 4.77
N ASP A 187 6.21 11.36 3.64
CA ASP A 187 6.22 12.82 3.55
C ASP A 187 4.86 13.40 3.92
N GLN A 188 3.80 12.66 3.58
CA GLN A 188 2.42 13.03 3.86
C GLN A 188 1.60 11.77 4.19
N ILE A 189 0.62 11.91 5.08
CA ILE A 189 -0.31 10.83 5.41
C ILE A 189 -1.74 11.32 5.21
N HIS A 190 -2.54 10.51 4.52
CA HIS A 190 -3.95 10.75 4.25
C HIS A 190 -4.80 9.84 5.14
N TYR A 191 -5.79 10.42 5.80
CA TYR A 191 -6.75 9.66 6.59
C TYR A 191 -8.02 9.41 5.79
N LEU A 192 -8.30 8.13 5.53
CA LEU A 192 -9.50 7.67 4.83
C LEU A 192 -10.56 7.27 5.86
N ALA A 193 -11.61 8.03 5.92
CA ALA A 193 -12.78 7.78 6.76
C ALA A 193 -14.05 8.21 6.01
N GLU A 194 -15.19 7.66 6.40
CA GLU A 194 -16.49 8.05 5.82
C GLU A 194 -16.49 8.05 4.28
N LYS A 195 -15.82 7.01 3.69
CA LYS A 195 -15.73 6.78 2.23
C LYS A 195 -14.93 7.83 1.44
N ARG A 196 -14.24 8.76 2.10
CA ARG A 196 -13.47 9.86 1.49
C ARG A 196 -12.16 10.12 2.22
N ILE A 197 -11.28 10.91 1.62
CA ILE A 197 -10.14 11.47 2.35
C ILE A 197 -10.69 12.54 3.29
N TYR A 198 -10.66 12.21 4.58
CA TYR A 198 -11.15 13.11 5.63
C TYR A 198 -10.18 14.26 5.85
N LYS A 199 -8.88 13.96 5.94
CA LYS A 199 -7.82 14.95 6.17
C LYS A 199 -6.48 14.41 5.68
N SER A 200 -5.61 15.32 5.29
CA SER A 200 -4.21 15.03 4.91
C SER A 200 -3.27 15.80 5.83
N TYR A 201 -2.17 15.15 6.22
CA TYR A 201 -1.22 15.68 7.19
C TYR A 201 0.18 15.63 6.59
N PHE A 202 0.90 16.74 6.64
CA PHE A 202 2.32 16.78 6.34
C PHE A 202 3.12 16.26 7.53
N GLN A 203 4.37 15.88 7.32
CA GLN A 203 5.24 15.29 8.34
C GLN A 203 5.26 16.07 9.67
N ARG A 204 5.29 17.40 9.60
CA ARG A 204 5.24 18.31 10.79
C ARG A 204 3.92 18.22 11.58
N GLU A 205 2.89 17.63 11.00
CA GLU A 205 1.53 17.55 11.56
C GLU A 205 1.17 16.13 12.05
N PHE A 206 2.11 15.17 11.97
CA PHE A 206 1.81 13.78 12.34
C PHE A 206 1.41 13.60 13.80
N GLY A 207 1.89 14.44 14.72
CA GLY A 207 1.40 14.45 16.10
C GLY A 207 -0.07 14.84 16.25
N ASN A 208 -0.61 15.62 15.31
CA ASN A 208 -2.04 15.96 15.28
C ASN A 208 -2.88 14.80 14.71
N LEU A 209 -2.36 14.08 13.72
CA LEU A 209 -3.03 12.89 13.18
C LEU A 209 -3.29 11.85 14.27
N GLN A 210 -2.29 11.58 15.13
CA GLN A 210 -2.48 10.64 16.24
C GLN A 210 -3.62 11.07 17.17
N LYS A 211 -3.65 12.35 17.56
CA LYS A 211 -4.74 12.90 18.38
C LYS A 211 -6.10 12.82 17.71
N ASP A 212 -6.16 13.17 16.43
CA ASP A 212 -7.40 13.10 15.65
C ASP A 212 -7.91 11.66 15.55
N LEU A 213 -7.01 10.67 15.37
CA LEU A 213 -7.38 9.25 15.36
C LEU A 213 -7.87 8.76 16.73
N GLU A 214 -7.20 9.13 17.82
CA GLU A 214 -7.61 8.80 19.19
C GLU A 214 -9.01 9.37 19.48
N HIS A 215 -9.26 10.63 19.19
CA HIS A 215 -10.58 11.26 19.36
C HIS A 215 -11.69 10.58 18.55
N LEU A 216 -11.40 10.18 17.31
CA LEU A 216 -12.38 9.49 16.48
C LEU A 216 -12.72 8.09 17.01
N LEU A 217 -11.71 7.34 17.47
CA LEU A 217 -11.89 6.02 18.06
C LEU A 217 -12.61 6.08 19.42
N GLU A 218 -12.30 7.08 20.23
CA GLU A 218 -13.00 7.34 21.49
C GLU A 218 -14.46 7.72 21.24
N GLY A 219 -14.73 8.61 20.28
CA GLY A 219 -16.06 9.07 19.93
C GLY A 219 -16.97 7.93 19.44
N GLN A 220 -16.46 7.00 18.66
CA GLN A 220 -17.19 5.83 18.19
C GLN A 220 -17.60 4.87 19.31
N ASN A 221 -16.86 4.84 20.44
CA ASN A 221 -17.04 3.87 21.52
C ASN A 221 -17.43 4.51 22.87
N ILE A 222 -17.79 5.78 22.90
CA ILE A 222 -18.01 6.55 24.15
C ILE A 222 -18.99 5.87 25.11
N GLN A 223 -20.12 5.35 24.58
CA GLN A 223 -21.12 4.65 25.37
C GLN A 223 -20.61 3.31 25.92
N THR A 224 -19.77 2.61 25.14
CA THR A 224 -19.19 1.32 25.52
C THR A 224 -18.12 1.51 26.59
N TRP A 225 -17.26 2.53 26.44
CA TRP A 225 -16.27 2.90 27.46
C TRP A 225 -16.92 3.29 28.78
N GLY A 226 -18.02 4.03 28.74
CA GLY A 226 -18.80 4.36 29.94
C GLY A 226 -19.32 3.12 30.68
N LYS A 227 -19.80 2.11 29.94
CA LYS A 227 -20.25 0.84 30.54
C LYS A 227 -19.10 0.04 31.12
N ILE A 228 -17.97 -0.06 30.42
CA ILE A 228 -16.76 -0.78 30.88
C ILE A 228 -16.22 -0.12 32.17
N LYS A 229 -16.12 1.22 32.20
CA LYS A 229 -15.68 1.96 33.38
C LYS A 229 -16.51 1.67 34.64
N ASN A 230 -17.82 1.42 34.45
CA ASN A 230 -18.71 1.07 35.57
C ASN A 230 -18.68 -0.43 35.96
N MET A 231 -17.99 -1.27 35.16
CA MET A 231 -17.92 -2.70 35.34
C MET A 231 -16.61 -3.16 36.01
N ILE A 232 -15.53 -2.35 35.83
CA ILE A 232 -14.18 -2.57 36.43
C ILE A 232 -13.94 -1.62 37.59
#